data_43ed2c638e5f19b77cd88507accc27d6
#
_entry.id   43ed2c638e5f19b77cd88507accc27d6
#
_cell.length_a   1.000
_cell.length_b   1.000
_cell.length_c   1.000
_cell.angle_alpha   90.00
_cell.angle_beta   90.00
_cell.angle_gamma   90.00
#
_symmetry.space_group_name_H-M   'P 1'
#
loop_
_entity.id
_entity.type
_entity.pdbx_description
1 polymer ?
#
loop_
_entity_poly.entity_id
_entity_poly.type
_entity_poly.pdbx_seq_one_letter_code
_entity_poly.pdbx_strand_id
1 'polypeptide(L)'
;NIYHEHPFEDGSGTRLANFPDGIWGVGFEPESTNIFSKILYEFIDTSDQSGNTSGAGFDGYFGNNIYRTGWTYEGNVIGFPLMVTNPNLIVTDINSPIIGNRVQAHHFGVEGTVKKWQWQVKSTYTKNLGTYRNPFPTPLKAWYNYLTIVYPTQNFGSFRFLGGLDINNLSKDVFGLGLGYHYSF
;
A
#
# COMPACT_ATOMS: atom_id res chain seq x y z
N ASN A 1 13.12 -4.46 14.90
CA ASN A 1 13.47 -4.29 13.50
C ASN A 1 13.13 -2.86 13.05
N ILE A 2 14.10 -2.18 12.41
CA ILE A 2 13.93 -0.86 11.78
C ILE A 2 14.52 -1.00 10.37
N TYR A 3 13.81 -0.50 9.36
CA TYR A 3 14.27 -0.61 7.98
C TYR A 3 13.84 0.59 7.13
N HIS A 4 14.55 0.78 6.03
CA HIS A 4 14.21 1.69 4.96
C HIS A 4 14.40 0.98 3.61
N GLU A 5 13.36 0.98 2.79
CA GLU A 5 13.39 0.52 1.41
C GLU A 5 13.36 1.73 0.49
N HIS A 6 14.42 1.94 -0.26
CA HIS A 6 14.57 3.08 -1.12
C HIS A 6 14.27 2.70 -2.58
N PRO A 7 13.24 3.31 -3.22
CA PRO A 7 12.97 3.09 -4.63
C PRO A 7 13.97 3.85 -5.48
N PHE A 8 14.41 3.25 -6.57
CA PHE A 8 15.18 3.96 -7.58
C PHE A 8 14.76 3.48 -8.98
N GLU A 9 14.72 4.40 -9.92
CA GLU A 9 14.41 4.12 -11.32
C GLU A 9 15.66 4.28 -12.19
N ASP A 10 16.47 5.28 -11.90
CA ASP A 10 17.68 5.59 -12.65
C ASP A 10 18.84 6.11 -11.76
N GLY A 11 19.81 6.78 -12.39
CA GLY A 11 20.98 7.32 -11.69
C GLY A 11 20.68 8.45 -10.70
N SER A 12 19.51 9.11 -10.76
CA SER A 12 19.09 10.11 -9.78
C SER A 12 18.72 9.44 -8.46
N GLY A 13 17.94 8.36 -8.51
CA GLY A 13 17.59 7.56 -7.36
C GLY A 13 18.80 6.91 -6.69
N THR A 14 19.76 6.39 -7.45
CA THR A 14 21.01 5.84 -6.88
C THR A 14 21.85 6.89 -6.15
N ARG A 15 21.69 8.17 -6.46
CA ARG A 15 22.33 9.31 -5.75
C ARG A 15 21.45 9.88 -4.65
N LEU A 16 20.34 9.22 -4.32
CA LEU A 16 19.36 9.67 -3.31
C LEU A 16 18.75 11.05 -3.61
N ALA A 17 18.63 11.42 -4.89
CA ALA A 17 18.02 12.68 -5.28
C ALA A 17 16.52 12.74 -5.00
N ASN A 18 15.88 11.57 -4.88
CA ASN A 18 14.49 11.38 -4.49
C ASN A 18 14.29 11.16 -2.98
N PHE A 19 15.33 11.37 -2.16
CA PHE A 19 15.17 11.29 -0.70
C PHE A 19 14.21 12.37 -0.20
N PRO A 20 13.22 12.07 0.68
CA PRO A 20 13.11 10.87 1.52
C PRO A 20 12.16 9.78 1.00
N ASP A 21 11.90 9.71 -0.31
CA ASP A 21 11.03 8.68 -0.85
C ASP A 21 11.46 7.27 -0.43
N GLY A 22 10.48 6.44 -0.14
CA GLY A 22 10.69 5.07 0.28
C GLY A 22 9.67 4.55 1.27
N ILE A 23 9.96 3.39 1.82
CA ILE A 23 9.22 2.79 2.93
C ILE A 23 10.10 2.83 4.17
N TRP A 24 9.64 3.51 5.20
CA TRP A 24 10.28 3.62 6.50
C TRP A 24 9.50 2.77 7.49
N GLY A 25 10.08 1.67 7.95
CA GLY A 25 9.39 0.70 8.78
C GLY A 25 9.99 0.49 10.16
N VAL A 26 9.11 0.31 11.15
CA VAL A 26 9.46 -0.14 12.50
C VAL A 26 8.57 -1.31 12.85
N GLY A 27 9.20 -2.46 13.10
CA GLY A 27 8.54 -3.69 13.54
C GLY A 27 8.98 -4.08 14.94
N PHE A 28 8.03 -4.47 15.77
CA PHE A 28 8.25 -4.97 17.12
C PHE A 28 7.59 -6.32 17.30
N GLU A 29 8.36 -7.32 17.70
CA GLU A 29 7.94 -8.67 18.02
C GLU A 29 8.33 -8.97 19.48
N PRO A 30 7.38 -8.88 20.42
CA PRO A 30 7.70 -9.14 21.83
C PRO A 30 8.03 -10.62 22.07
N GLU A 31 9.03 -10.90 22.89
CA GLU A 31 9.51 -12.28 23.17
C GLU A 31 8.48 -13.15 23.92
N SER A 32 7.61 -12.54 24.69
CA SER A 32 6.56 -13.25 25.40
C SER A 32 5.32 -12.41 25.54
N THR A 33 4.28 -12.72 24.77
CA THR A 33 2.99 -12.11 24.97
C THR A 33 1.86 -13.08 24.68
N ASN A 34 0.81 -12.93 25.45
CA ASN A 34 -0.43 -13.66 25.24
C ASN A 34 -1.41 -12.89 24.33
N ILE A 35 -1.17 -11.62 24.08
CA ILE A 35 -2.13 -10.76 23.39
C ILE A 35 -1.55 -10.22 22.07
N PHE A 36 -0.36 -9.63 22.09
CA PHE A 36 0.30 -9.07 20.92
C PHE A 36 1.50 -9.93 20.51
N SER A 37 1.57 -10.37 19.28
CA SER A 37 2.72 -11.11 18.74
C SER A 37 3.55 -10.27 17.78
N LYS A 38 2.94 -9.27 17.14
CA LYS A 38 3.64 -8.38 16.22
C LYS A 38 2.94 -7.03 16.12
N ILE A 39 3.75 -5.98 16.07
CA ILE A 39 3.32 -4.61 15.79
C ILE A 39 4.21 -4.08 14.67
N LEU A 40 3.60 -3.49 13.65
CA LEU A 40 4.28 -2.89 12.52
C LEU A 40 3.74 -1.48 12.29
N TYR A 41 4.63 -0.54 12.07
CA TYR A 41 4.32 0.76 11.52
C TYR A 41 5.20 1.04 10.32
N GLU A 42 4.61 1.54 9.25
CA GLU A 42 5.31 1.99 8.06
C GLU A 42 4.83 3.38 7.64
N PHE A 43 5.78 4.23 7.33
CA PHE A 43 5.56 5.45 6.58
C PHE A 43 6.06 5.25 5.15
N ILE A 44 5.20 5.52 4.19
CA ILE A 44 5.48 5.34 2.77
C ILE A 44 5.40 6.71 2.11
N ASP A 45 6.45 7.11 1.41
CA ASP A 45 6.46 8.33 0.59
C ASP A 45 6.99 8.01 -0.80
N THR A 46 6.28 8.43 -1.82
CA THR A 46 6.68 8.37 -3.23
C THR A 46 6.47 9.73 -3.90
N SER A 47 6.49 10.81 -3.12
CA SER A 47 6.03 12.12 -3.60
C SER A 47 7.12 13.04 -4.13
N ASP A 48 8.39 12.82 -3.80
CA ASP A 48 9.51 13.61 -4.29
C ASP A 48 9.88 13.26 -5.73
N GLN A 49 10.15 11.98 -6.03
CA GLN A 49 10.46 11.46 -7.38
C GLN A 49 11.61 12.20 -8.06
N SER A 50 12.59 12.70 -7.32
CA SER A 50 13.71 13.53 -7.80
C SER A 50 13.28 14.80 -8.53
N GLY A 51 12.01 15.23 -8.44
CA GLY A 51 11.43 16.27 -9.30
C GLY A 51 12.09 17.63 -9.21
N ASN A 52 12.55 18.02 -8.03
CA ASN A 52 13.19 19.30 -7.80
C ASN A 52 14.72 19.25 -7.80
N THR A 53 15.30 18.07 -7.79
CA THR A 53 16.75 17.88 -7.59
C THR A 53 17.44 17.20 -8.76
N SER A 54 16.69 16.60 -9.67
CA SER A 54 17.21 15.94 -10.86
C SER A 54 17.28 16.91 -12.05
N GLY A 55 18.43 17.00 -12.69
CA GLY A 55 18.60 17.73 -13.94
C GLY A 55 17.94 17.05 -15.14
N ALA A 56 17.58 15.77 -15.02
CA ALA A 56 16.91 14.97 -16.04
C ALA A 56 15.36 15.02 -15.93
N GLY A 57 14.82 15.66 -14.89
CA GLY A 57 13.40 15.66 -14.56
C GLY A 57 13.05 14.69 -13.43
N PHE A 58 11.77 14.47 -13.21
CA PHE A 58 11.28 13.58 -12.15
C PHE A 58 11.27 12.12 -12.57
N ASP A 59 11.43 11.22 -11.61
CA ASP A 59 11.24 9.79 -11.77
C ASP A 59 9.74 9.47 -11.81
N GLY A 60 9.30 8.71 -12.80
CA GLY A 60 7.89 8.35 -12.90
C GLY A 60 7.62 6.95 -12.35
N TYR A 61 7.72 6.76 -11.03
CA TYR A 61 7.62 5.43 -10.42
C TYR A 61 6.51 4.56 -11.00
N PHE A 62 6.84 3.32 -11.37
CA PHE A 62 6.00 2.35 -12.06
C PHE A 62 5.53 2.79 -13.46
N GLY A 63 5.85 4.01 -13.89
CA GLY A 63 5.68 4.46 -15.26
C GLY A 63 6.80 3.97 -16.16
N ASN A 64 6.64 4.12 -17.47
CA ASN A 64 7.71 3.86 -18.43
C ASN A 64 7.48 4.69 -19.70
N ASN A 65 8.55 5.22 -20.26
CA ASN A 65 8.49 6.08 -21.44
C ASN A 65 8.30 5.29 -22.76
N ILE A 66 8.65 4.03 -22.76
CA ILE A 66 8.52 3.12 -23.92
C ILE A 66 7.25 2.28 -23.75
N TYR A 67 7.13 1.59 -22.62
CA TYR A 67 5.95 0.77 -22.29
C TYR A 67 4.94 1.62 -21.53
N ARG A 68 4.07 2.32 -22.26
CA ARG A 68 3.17 3.35 -21.72
C ARG A 68 2.17 2.87 -20.68
N THR A 69 1.87 1.57 -20.65
CA THR A 69 1.07 0.97 -19.60
C THR A 69 1.80 0.97 -18.24
N GLY A 70 3.15 1.10 -18.26
CA GLY A 70 3.95 0.98 -17.06
C GLY A 70 3.83 -0.42 -16.44
N TRP A 71 4.08 -0.51 -15.16
CA TRP A 71 3.96 -1.74 -14.37
C TRP A 71 2.53 -1.98 -13.94
N THR A 72 1.62 -2.15 -14.90
CA THR A 72 0.20 -2.41 -14.63
C THR A 72 -0.27 -3.72 -15.21
N TYR A 73 -1.19 -4.38 -14.52
CA TYR A 73 -1.90 -5.56 -14.97
C TYR A 73 -3.37 -5.47 -14.56
N GLU A 74 -4.29 -5.72 -15.50
CA GLU A 74 -5.74 -5.63 -15.27
C GLU A 74 -6.20 -4.36 -14.55
N GLY A 75 -5.59 -3.22 -14.91
CA GLY A 75 -5.94 -1.92 -14.34
C GLY A 75 -5.34 -1.61 -12.98
N ASN A 76 -4.48 -2.46 -12.43
CA ASN A 76 -3.82 -2.25 -11.15
C ASN A 76 -2.30 -2.14 -11.32
N VAL A 77 -1.64 -1.38 -10.45
CA VAL A 77 -0.18 -1.33 -10.38
C VAL A 77 0.34 -2.60 -9.71
N ILE A 78 1.28 -3.28 -10.36
CA ILE A 78 1.90 -4.50 -9.83
C ILE A 78 2.83 -4.12 -8.68
N GLY A 79 2.62 -4.77 -7.52
CA GLY A 79 3.51 -4.63 -6.35
C GLY A 79 3.25 -3.42 -5.45
N PHE A 80 2.46 -2.41 -5.89
CA PHE A 80 2.17 -1.23 -5.07
C PHE A 80 0.70 -0.80 -5.16
N PRO A 81 -0.17 -1.36 -4.31
CA PRO A 81 -1.62 -1.20 -4.41
C PRO A 81 -2.14 0.20 -4.05
N LEU A 82 -1.30 1.09 -3.49
CA LEU A 82 -1.72 2.43 -3.07
C LEU A 82 -1.68 3.48 -4.19
N MET A 83 -1.18 3.11 -5.36
CA MET A 83 -1.21 3.96 -6.53
C MET A 83 -2.58 3.94 -7.18
N VAL A 84 -2.96 5.06 -7.79
CA VAL A 84 -4.25 5.19 -8.46
C VAL A 84 -4.09 5.02 -9.97
N THR A 85 -4.92 4.16 -10.53
CA THR A 85 -5.00 3.92 -11.97
C THR A 85 -6.37 4.32 -12.52
N ASN A 86 -6.40 4.63 -13.80
CA ASN A 86 -7.63 4.74 -14.58
C ASN A 86 -7.58 3.72 -15.72
N PRO A 87 -8.18 2.52 -15.57
CA PRO A 87 -8.13 1.46 -16.57
C PRO A 87 -8.86 1.81 -17.87
N ASN A 88 -9.73 2.82 -17.83
CA ASN A 88 -10.46 3.31 -19.01
C ASN A 88 -9.71 4.39 -19.77
N LEU A 89 -8.54 4.81 -19.30
CA LEU A 89 -7.75 5.82 -19.99
C LEU A 89 -7.12 5.21 -21.24
N ILE A 90 -7.34 5.85 -22.39
CA ILE A 90 -6.67 5.47 -23.62
C ILE A 90 -5.18 5.79 -23.50
N VAL A 91 -4.35 4.77 -23.58
CA VAL A 91 -2.89 4.91 -23.53
C VAL A 91 -2.39 5.57 -24.82
N THR A 92 -1.68 6.67 -24.68
CA THR A 92 -1.09 7.44 -25.77
C THR A 92 0.36 7.76 -25.45
N ASP A 93 1.05 8.49 -26.31
CA ASP A 93 2.43 8.95 -26.06
C ASP A 93 2.59 9.86 -24.84
N ILE A 94 1.49 10.43 -24.35
CA ILE A 94 1.48 11.34 -23.21
C ILE A 94 0.66 10.84 -22.03
N ASN A 95 -0.17 9.81 -22.21
CA ASN A 95 -1.07 9.26 -21.19
C ASN A 95 -0.62 7.88 -20.76
N SER A 96 -0.61 7.65 -19.46
CA SER A 96 -0.43 6.35 -18.81
C SER A 96 -1.68 6.01 -17.99
N PRO A 97 -2.04 4.74 -17.81
CA PRO A 97 -3.13 4.37 -16.91
C PRO A 97 -2.84 4.72 -15.45
N ILE A 98 -1.59 4.96 -15.08
CA ILE A 98 -1.21 5.41 -13.74
C ILE A 98 -1.45 6.91 -13.65
N ILE A 99 -2.50 7.30 -12.92
CA ILE A 99 -2.90 8.70 -12.73
C ILE A 99 -2.49 9.27 -11.38
N GLY A 100 -1.99 8.44 -10.47
CA GLY A 100 -1.52 8.88 -9.16
C GLY A 100 -0.45 7.95 -8.62
N ASN A 101 0.80 8.31 -8.80
CA ASN A 101 1.97 7.60 -8.28
C ASN A 101 2.71 8.36 -7.18
N ARG A 102 2.26 9.57 -6.83
CA ARG A 102 2.80 10.37 -5.72
C ARG A 102 1.94 10.16 -4.48
N VAL A 103 2.38 9.25 -3.63
CA VAL A 103 1.61 8.75 -2.47
C VAL A 103 2.38 9.03 -1.19
N GLN A 104 1.65 9.51 -0.18
CA GLN A 104 2.08 9.52 1.21
C GLN A 104 1.12 8.63 1.99
N ALA A 105 1.65 7.64 2.72
CA ALA A 105 0.80 6.72 3.47
C ALA A 105 1.39 6.38 4.85
N HIS A 106 0.50 6.11 5.78
CA HIS A 106 0.80 5.56 7.10
C HIS A 106 0.12 4.20 7.20
N HIS A 107 0.89 3.16 7.37
CA HIS A 107 0.39 1.80 7.57
C HIS A 107 0.67 1.35 9.00
N PHE A 108 -0.35 0.83 9.65
CA PHE A 108 -0.27 0.22 10.96
C PHE A 108 -0.81 -1.20 10.90
N GLY A 109 -0.01 -2.15 11.34
CA GLY A 109 -0.38 -3.56 11.45
C GLY A 109 -0.17 -4.05 12.88
N VAL A 110 -1.12 -4.80 13.40
CA VAL A 110 -0.98 -5.47 14.69
C VAL A 110 -1.65 -6.83 14.63
N GLU A 111 -0.99 -7.81 15.21
CA GLU A 111 -1.54 -9.16 15.32
C GLU A 111 -1.24 -9.77 16.69
N GLY A 112 -2.03 -10.76 17.04
CA GLY A 112 -1.85 -11.44 18.30
C GLY A 112 -2.78 -12.63 18.49
N THR A 113 -2.74 -13.16 19.71
CA THR A 113 -3.55 -14.32 20.09
C THR A 113 -4.17 -14.09 21.47
N VAL A 114 -5.46 -14.37 21.59
CA VAL A 114 -6.15 -14.39 22.87
C VAL A 114 -6.78 -15.77 23.04
N LYS A 115 -6.25 -16.57 23.96
CA LYS A 115 -6.61 -17.99 24.14
C LYS A 115 -6.34 -18.77 22.82
N LYS A 116 -7.41 -19.17 22.11
CA LYS A 116 -7.35 -19.86 20.82
C LYS A 116 -7.61 -18.92 19.64
N TRP A 117 -8.06 -17.69 19.88
CA TRP A 117 -8.40 -16.75 18.83
C TRP A 117 -7.15 -16.03 18.36
N GLN A 118 -6.80 -16.19 17.09
CA GLN A 118 -5.79 -15.39 16.42
C GLN A 118 -6.47 -14.19 15.77
N TRP A 119 -5.87 -13.03 15.85
CA TRP A 119 -6.45 -11.83 15.29
C TRP A 119 -5.36 -10.96 14.65
N GLN A 120 -5.76 -10.23 13.62
CA GLN A 120 -4.91 -9.27 12.93
C GLN A 120 -5.75 -8.05 12.54
N VAL A 121 -5.22 -6.87 12.81
CA VAL A 121 -5.76 -5.59 12.34
C VAL A 121 -4.73 -4.93 11.45
N LYS A 122 -5.19 -4.38 10.33
CA LYS A 122 -4.40 -3.52 9.46
C LYS A 122 -5.17 -2.23 9.22
N SER A 123 -4.48 -1.10 9.28
CA SER A 123 -5.06 0.21 9.03
C SER A 123 -4.08 1.02 8.19
N THR A 124 -4.51 1.52 7.05
CA THR A 124 -3.68 2.29 6.12
C THR A 124 -4.38 3.58 5.77
N TYR A 125 -3.81 4.69 6.15
CA TYR A 125 -4.23 6.02 5.69
C TYR A 125 -3.36 6.45 4.53
N THR A 126 -3.97 6.92 3.44
CA THR A 126 -3.27 7.36 2.24
C THR A 126 -3.67 8.76 1.82
N LYS A 127 -2.72 9.47 1.24
CA LYS A 127 -2.90 10.74 0.53
C LYS A 127 -2.19 10.64 -0.81
N ASN A 128 -2.95 10.60 -1.90
CA ASN A 128 -2.42 10.54 -3.25
C ASN A 128 -2.51 11.94 -3.89
N LEU A 129 -1.40 12.40 -4.43
CA LEU A 129 -1.22 13.76 -4.99
C LEU A 129 -1.37 13.80 -6.51
N GLY A 130 -1.67 12.67 -7.16
CA GLY A 130 -1.63 12.53 -8.61
C GLY A 130 -0.24 12.20 -9.13
N THR A 131 0.09 12.64 -10.32
CA THR A 131 1.44 12.56 -10.88
C THR A 131 2.11 13.92 -10.91
N TYR A 132 3.40 13.99 -11.20
CA TYR A 132 4.08 15.28 -11.39
C TYR A 132 3.49 16.08 -12.56
N ARG A 133 3.14 15.42 -13.67
CA ARG A 133 2.57 16.07 -14.86
C ARG A 133 1.13 16.51 -14.64
N ASN A 134 0.37 15.69 -13.90
CA ASN A 134 -1.07 15.90 -13.66
C ASN A 134 -1.36 15.76 -12.16
N PRO A 135 -1.01 16.76 -11.34
CA PRO A 135 -1.33 16.73 -9.92
C PRO A 135 -2.83 16.84 -9.71
N PHE A 136 -3.35 16.13 -8.72
CA PHE A 136 -4.75 16.27 -8.37
C PHE A 136 -5.03 17.63 -7.73
N PRO A 137 -6.06 18.36 -8.18
CA PRO A 137 -6.42 19.65 -7.58
C PRO A 137 -6.71 19.55 -6.08
N THR A 138 -7.29 18.43 -5.66
CA THR A 138 -7.49 18.06 -4.27
C THR A 138 -6.92 16.66 -4.08
N PRO A 139 -6.01 16.44 -3.14
CA PRO A 139 -5.45 15.13 -2.89
C PRO A 139 -6.53 14.09 -2.60
N LEU A 140 -6.37 12.90 -3.17
CA LEU A 140 -7.23 11.77 -2.85
C LEU A 140 -6.80 11.21 -1.50
N LYS A 141 -7.72 11.16 -0.56
CA LYS A 141 -7.48 10.61 0.77
C LYS A 141 -8.31 9.36 0.94
N ALA A 142 -7.70 8.30 1.45
CA ALA A 142 -8.40 7.07 1.75
C ALA A 142 -7.89 6.47 3.06
N TRP A 143 -8.77 5.77 3.73
CA TRP A 143 -8.47 5.02 4.95
C TRP A 143 -9.00 3.60 4.78
N TYR A 144 -8.08 2.66 4.65
CA TYR A 144 -8.34 1.24 4.48
C TYR A 144 -8.16 0.54 5.82
N ASN A 145 -9.19 -0.15 6.30
CA ASN A 145 -9.15 -0.90 7.54
C ASN A 145 -9.53 -2.35 7.29
N TYR A 146 -8.81 -3.25 7.91
CA TYR A 146 -8.99 -4.68 7.75
C TYR A 146 -8.82 -5.41 9.07
N LEU A 147 -9.75 -6.30 9.36
CA LEU A 147 -9.75 -7.20 10.52
C LEU A 147 -9.83 -8.65 10.05
N THR A 148 -8.95 -9.48 10.57
CA THR A 148 -9.05 -10.94 10.46
C THR A 148 -9.12 -11.53 11.86
N ILE A 149 -10.03 -12.49 12.05
CA ILE A 149 -10.09 -13.32 13.25
C ILE A 149 -10.12 -14.79 12.81
N VAL A 150 -9.22 -15.60 13.37
CA VAL A 150 -9.14 -17.04 13.10
C VAL A 150 -9.38 -17.81 14.38
N TYR A 151 -10.30 -18.76 14.31
CA TYR A 151 -10.59 -19.71 15.39
C TYR A 151 -10.21 -21.12 14.95
N PRO A 152 -9.08 -21.69 15.42
CA PRO A 152 -8.73 -23.09 15.18
C PRO A 152 -9.58 -24.02 16.04
N THR A 153 -10.18 -25.03 15.43
CA THR A 153 -10.85 -26.12 16.12
C THR A 153 -9.86 -27.27 16.34
N GLN A 154 -10.13 -28.17 17.30
CA GLN A 154 -9.19 -29.25 17.61
C GLN A 154 -9.11 -30.32 16.49
N ASN A 155 -10.25 -30.60 15.81
CA ASN A 155 -10.33 -31.72 14.86
C ASN A 155 -10.95 -31.35 13.51
N PHE A 156 -11.41 -30.11 13.34
CA PHE A 156 -12.22 -29.70 12.19
C PHE A 156 -11.62 -28.52 11.42
N GLY A 157 -10.29 -28.30 11.49
CA GLY A 157 -9.68 -27.18 10.80
C GLY A 157 -9.89 -25.82 11.49
N SER A 158 -10.05 -24.74 10.75
CA SER A 158 -10.21 -23.39 11.31
C SER A 158 -11.28 -22.58 10.59
N PHE A 159 -11.98 -21.74 11.35
CA PHE A 159 -12.88 -20.72 10.82
C PHE A 159 -12.16 -19.39 10.77
N ARG A 160 -12.36 -18.63 9.68
CA ARG A 160 -11.80 -17.31 9.47
C ARG A 160 -12.92 -16.31 9.25
N PHE A 161 -12.93 -15.23 10.02
CA PHE A 161 -13.83 -14.10 9.88
C PHE A 161 -13.02 -12.92 9.34
N LEU A 162 -13.56 -12.22 8.37
CA LEU A 162 -12.93 -11.07 7.70
C LEU A 162 -13.87 -9.88 7.79
N GLY A 163 -13.32 -8.70 8.07
CA GLY A 163 -14.02 -7.43 7.99
C GLY A 163 -13.14 -6.40 7.29
N GLY A 164 -13.73 -5.60 6.43
CA GLY A 164 -13.07 -4.50 5.74
C GLY A 164 -13.92 -3.25 5.76
N LEU A 165 -13.28 -2.10 5.90
CA LEU A 165 -13.93 -0.78 5.83
C LEU A 165 -13.00 0.18 5.11
N ASP A 166 -13.44 0.68 3.96
CA ASP A 166 -12.73 1.67 3.16
C ASP A 166 -13.51 2.99 3.19
N ILE A 167 -12.84 4.03 3.67
CA ILE A 167 -13.37 5.39 3.75
C ILE A 167 -12.53 6.27 2.82
N ASN A 168 -13.16 7.05 1.95
CA ASN A 168 -12.40 7.94 1.06
C ASN A 168 -13.19 9.21 0.73
N ASN A 169 -12.48 10.22 0.20
CA ASN A 169 -13.10 11.51 -0.13
C ASN A 169 -13.64 11.61 -1.56
N LEU A 170 -13.69 10.50 -2.30
CA LEU A 170 -14.14 10.48 -3.71
C LEU A 170 -15.44 9.75 -3.92
N SER A 171 -15.68 8.70 -3.16
CA SER A 171 -16.81 7.80 -3.34
C SER A 171 -17.49 7.50 -2.00
N LYS A 172 -18.54 6.71 -2.05
CA LYS A 172 -19.17 6.20 -0.82
C LYS A 172 -18.24 5.23 -0.11
N ASP A 173 -18.32 5.22 1.21
CA ASP A 173 -17.64 4.25 2.04
C ASP A 173 -18.06 2.83 1.66
N VAL A 174 -17.09 1.91 1.69
CA VAL A 174 -17.30 0.51 1.34
C VAL A 174 -17.04 -0.35 2.58
N PHE A 175 -17.99 -1.21 2.89
CA PHE A 175 -17.88 -2.17 3.96
C PHE A 175 -18.02 -3.59 3.41
N GLY A 176 -17.18 -4.51 3.88
CA GLY A 176 -17.18 -5.90 3.48
C GLY A 176 -17.03 -6.85 4.66
N LEU A 177 -17.74 -7.98 4.59
CA LEU A 177 -17.60 -9.10 5.53
C LEU A 177 -17.31 -10.37 4.75
N GLY A 178 -16.50 -11.25 5.33
CA GLY A 178 -16.19 -12.56 4.78
C GLY A 178 -16.16 -13.64 5.85
N LEU A 179 -16.54 -14.86 5.45
CA LEU A 179 -16.40 -16.08 6.24
C LEU A 179 -15.63 -17.11 5.44
N GLY A 180 -14.57 -17.64 6.01
CA GLY A 180 -13.78 -18.71 5.42
C GLY A 180 -13.70 -19.93 6.35
N TYR A 181 -13.53 -21.08 5.75
CA TYR A 181 -13.23 -22.32 6.45
C TYR A 181 -12.04 -22.99 5.78
N HIS A 182 -11.08 -23.41 6.58
CA HIS A 182 -9.89 -24.11 6.11
C HIS A 182 -9.78 -25.46 6.84
N TYR A 183 -9.66 -26.53 6.06
CA TYR A 183 -9.41 -27.88 6.55
C TYR A 183 -8.18 -28.46 5.85
N SER A 184 -7.25 -29.02 6.59
CA SER A 184 -6.09 -29.76 6.06
C SER A 184 -6.21 -31.22 6.44
N PHE A 185 -6.03 -32.12 5.49
CA PHE A 185 -6.03 -33.57 5.64
C PHE A 185 -4.69 -34.05 6.18
#